data_2b9a64ec03d9ea47488434284e1cde16
#
_entry.id   2b9a64ec03d9ea47488434284e1cde16
#
_cell.length_a   1.000
_cell.length_b   1.000
_cell.length_c   1.000
_cell.angle_alpha   90.00
_cell.angle_beta   90.00
_cell.angle_gamma   90.00
#
_symmetry.space_group_name_H-M   'P 1'
#
loop_
_entity.id
_entity.type
_entity.pdbx_description
1 polymer ?
#
loop_
_entity_poly.entity_id
_entity_poly.type
_entity_poly.pdbx_seq_one_letter_code
_entity_poly.pdbx_strand_id
1 'polypeptide(L)'
;HEPEAQKGLNALTALMMGRGGTASMSYEELTERLNPWSASISAQFDKEMTVLVGEVHRDHLDPFVTILRDLIVTPGFDEADFARNREFLTNSVVSTLRGTDDEELGKETLNALLYAEHPYGVPVNGTEDGLAAIELDDVRAFHAAHYTKGNVIVGVAGGYPDGFVERVELEIVSLLPNGDASPMALPTVSTLDGREVLLVDKDAIATAISIGFPIDVTRADDDFYALMVANSYFGEHRTFNGLLMNKMRGQRGLNYGDYSYIENFIQDGGSRLPVTNIPRRQQLFSIWIRPVPHHNAHFALRQAIRELEVLVNEGLTETEFDASREFLLNYSKLYVQTTSRRLGYHMDSAVYGTAYFIDEIQRRLPSLTVTDVNDAIRRHLQSENLAIAIVTSDAEAFR
;
A
#
# COMPACT_ATOMS: atom_id res chain seq x y z
N HIS A 1 -0.29 14.27 10.04
CA HIS A 1 -1.70 13.85 10.09
C HIS A 1 -2.56 14.94 9.47
N GLU A 2 -3.43 14.58 8.55
CA GLU A 2 -4.37 15.49 7.90
C GLU A 2 -5.49 15.91 8.86
N PRO A 3 -5.95 17.18 8.83
CA PRO A 3 -7.16 17.57 9.53
C PRO A 3 -8.38 16.75 9.07
N GLU A 4 -9.35 16.54 9.98
CA GLU A 4 -10.55 15.74 9.67
C GLU A 4 -11.34 16.32 8.49
N ALA A 5 -11.43 17.63 8.39
CA ALA A 5 -12.14 18.32 7.33
C ALA A 5 -11.38 18.39 5.99
N GLN A 6 -10.11 17.94 5.94
CA GLN A 6 -9.23 18.11 4.77
C GLN A 6 -8.58 16.79 4.35
N LYS A 7 -9.35 15.72 4.30
CA LYS A 7 -8.88 14.40 3.87
C LYS A 7 -8.46 14.43 2.40
N GLY A 8 -7.20 14.09 2.14
CA GLY A 8 -6.53 14.20 0.84
C GLY A 8 -5.43 15.27 0.81
N LEU A 9 -5.23 16.03 1.90
CA LEU A 9 -4.22 17.07 1.97
C LEU A 9 -2.79 16.51 1.78
N ASN A 10 -2.47 15.36 2.37
CA ASN A 10 -1.20 14.68 2.15
C ASN A 10 -1.01 14.29 0.67
N ALA A 11 -2.02 13.65 0.08
CA ALA A 11 -1.99 13.24 -1.31
C ALA A 11 -1.81 14.44 -2.26
N LEU A 12 -2.57 15.52 -2.02
CA LEU A 12 -2.49 16.73 -2.83
C LEU A 12 -1.13 17.41 -2.68
N THR A 13 -0.58 17.50 -1.46
CA THR A 13 0.77 18.05 -1.22
C THR A 13 1.84 17.23 -1.93
N ALA A 14 1.76 15.89 -1.84
CA ALA A 14 2.67 14.99 -2.54
C ALA A 14 2.62 15.17 -4.07
N LEU A 15 1.42 15.27 -4.63
CA LEU A 15 1.24 15.53 -6.07
C LEU A 15 1.75 16.91 -6.47
N MET A 16 1.55 17.95 -5.65
CA MET A 16 2.09 19.28 -5.92
C MET A 16 3.62 19.29 -5.96
N MET A 17 4.29 18.41 -5.18
CA MET A 17 5.74 18.24 -5.26
C MET A 17 6.17 17.37 -6.45
N GLY A 18 5.43 16.32 -6.80
CA GLY A 18 5.80 15.38 -7.87
C GLY A 18 5.27 15.74 -9.25
N ARG A 19 4.20 16.54 -9.34
CA ARG A 19 3.51 16.96 -10.57
C ARG A 19 3.26 18.45 -10.63
N GLY A 20 3.92 19.23 -9.80
CA GLY A 20 3.97 20.68 -9.85
C GLY A 20 5.34 21.14 -10.34
N GLY A 21 5.47 22.42 -10.54
CA GLY A 21 6.74 23.05 -10.86
C GLY A 21 7.57 23.35 -9.61
N THR A 22 8.70 24.01 -9.82
CA THR A 22 9.50 24.67 -8.79
C THR A 22 9.19 26.16 -8.75
N ALA A 23 9.74 26.89 -7.80
CA ALA A 23 9.60 28.36 -7.76
C ALA A 23 10.13 29.07 -9.04
N SER A 24 10.98 28.40 -9.82
CA SER A 24 11.64 28.97 -11.02
C SER A 24 11.29 28.27 -12.33
N MET A 25 10.53 27.19 -12.31
CA MET A 25 10.24 26.35 -13.47
C MET A 25 8.84 25.75 -13.37
N SER A 26 8.03 25.93 -14.40
CA SER A 26 6.72 25.27 -14.50
C SER A 26 6.85 23.75 -14.61
N TYR A 27 5.75 23.02 -14.37
CA TYR A 27 5.73 21.57 -14.54
C TYR A 27 6.01 21.13 -16.00
N GLU A 28 5.55 21.92 -16.99
CA GLU A 28 5.82 21.65 -18.40
C GLU A 28 7.32 21.78 -18.72
N GLU A 29 7.94 22.90 -18.32
CA GLU A 29 9.40 23.12 -18.49
C GLU A 29 10.24 22.07 -17.78
N LEU A 30 9.80 21.64 -16.58
CA LEU A 30 10.45 20.56 -15.84
C LEU A 30 10.39 19.23 -16.61
N THR A 31 9.22 18.88 -17.14
CA THR A 31 9.03 17.68 -17.93
C THR A 31 9.88 17.70 -19.21
N GLU A 32 9.89 18.83 -19.92
CA GLU A 32 10.73 19.01 -21.12
C GLU A 32 12.22 18.88 -20.80
N ARG A 33 12.64 19.29 -19.60
CA ARG A 33 14.03 19.19 -19.17
C ARG A 33 14.44 17.77 -18.76
N LEU A 34 13.55 17.01 -18.13
CA LEU A 34 13.82 15.63 -17.69
C LEU A 34 13.77 14.62 -18.84
N ASN A 35 12.88 14.82 -19.81
CA ASN A 35 12.66 13.88 -20.91
C ASN A 35 13.93 13.50 -21.69
N PRO A 36 14.80 14.45 -22.14
CA PRO A 36 16.04 14.11 -22.87
C PRO A 36 17.03 13.29 -22.04
N TRP A 37 16.93 13.35 -20.71
CA TRP A 37 17.80 12.58 -19.80
C TRP A 37 17.22 11.20 -19.46
N SER A 38 16.03 10.87 -19.97
CA SER A 38 15.25 9.71 -19.53
C SER A 38 15.11 9.68 -18.00
N ALA A 39 15.03 10.85 -17.40
CA ALA A 39 14.89 11.01 -15.95
C ALA A 39 13.44 11.13 -15.56
N SER A 40 13.13 10.71 -14.35
CA SER A 40 11.80 10.82 -13.77
C SER A 40 11.86 11.25 -12.32
N ILE A 41 10.86 12.03 -11.90
CA ILE A 41 10.56 12.30 -10.50
C ILE A 41 9.08 12.05 -10.33
N SER A 42 8.72 11.25 -9.33
CA SER A 42 7.33 10.93 -9.01
C SER A 42 7.11 10.95 -7.52
N ALA A 43 5.88 11.29 -7.10
CA ALA A 43 5.45 11.18 -5.73
C ALA A 43 4.64 9.88 -5.55
N GLN A 44 5.00 9.10 -4.54
CA GLN A 44 4.24 8.00 -4.01
C GLN A 44 3.83 8.35 -2.58
N PHE A 45 2.59 8.10 -2.22
CA PHE A 45 2.08 8.43 -0.90
C PHE A 45 1.15 7.34 -0.39
N ASP A 46 1.22 7.09 0.90
CA ASP A 46 0.34 6.20 1.64
C ASP A 46 0.01 6.85 2.99
N LYS A 47 -0.55 6.11 3.90
CA LYS A 47 -1.05 6.60 5.20
C LYS A 47 0.03 7.19 6.11
N GLU A 48 1.23 6.60 6.09
CA GLU A 48 2.31 6.99 7.01
C GLU A 48 3.57 7.49 6.30
N MET A 49 3.63 7.41 4.99
CA MET A 49 4.83 7.72 4.22
C MET A 49 4.48 8.43 2.91
N THR A 50 5.22 9.47 2.61
CA THR A 50 5.29 10.09 1.28
C THR A 50 6.72 9.97 0.78
N VAL A 51 6.89 9.49 -0.43
CA VAL A 51 8.21 9.29 -1.06
C VAL A 51 8.27 10.03 -2.38
N LEU A 52 9.27 10.87 -2.54
CA LEU A 52 9.66 11.38 -3.84
C LEU A 52 10.72 10.45 -4.42
N VAL A 53 10.36 9.73 -5.45
CA VAL A 53 11.24 8.80 -6.15
C VAL A 53 11.84 9.52 -7.35
N GLY A 54 13.17 9.66 -7.35
CA GLY A 54 13.92 10.23 -8.45
C GLY A 54 14.80 9.18 -9.13
N GLU A 55 14.77 9.13 -10.46
CA GLU A 55 15.61 8.23 -11.24
C GLU A 55 16.26 8.99 -12.42
N VAL A 56 17.58 8.84 -12.57
CA VAL A 56 18.34 9.54 -13.58
C VAL A 56 19.59 8.77 -13.99
N HIS A 57 20.01 8.89 -15.23
CA HIS A 57 21.33 8.41 -15.64
C HIS A 57 22.44 9.27 -15.01
N ARG A 58 23.53 8.62 -14.56
CA ARG A 58 24.63 9.28 -13.83
C ARG A 58 25.24 10.51 -14.54
N ASP A 59 25.19 10.56 -15.86
CA ASP A 59 25.73 11.67 -16.66
C ASP A 59 24.95 12.98 -16.47
N HIS A 60 23.72 12.90 -15.94
CA HIS A 60 22.84 14.04 -15.71
C HIS A 60 22.57 14.26 -14.21
N LEU A 61 23.37 13.65 -13.33
CA LEU A 61 23.15 13.67 -11.88
C LEU A 61 23.14 15.09 -11.29
N ASP A 62 24.10 15.94 -11.70
CA ASP A 62 24.22 17.29 -11.14
C ASP A 62 22.99 18.19 -11.41
N PRO A 63 22.53 18.36 -12.65
CA PRO A 63 21.33 19.15 -12.90
C PRO A 63 20.07 18.48 -12.34
N PHE A 64 20.01 17.16 -12.25
CA PHE A 64 18.90 16.42 -11.68
C PHE A 64 18.78 16.68 -10.17
N VAL A 65 19.88 16.64 -9.41
CA VAL A 65 19.87 16.93 -7.97
C VAL A 65 19.38 18.36 -7.69
N THR A 66 19.76 19.30 -8.57
CA THR A 66 19.27 20.68 -8.47
C THR A 66 17.73 20.76 -8.59
N ILE A 67 17.17 20.06 -9.57
CA ILE A 67 15.71 19.99 -9.76
C ILE A 67 15.04 19.30 -8.56
N LEU A 68 15.57 18.17 -8.13
CA LEU A 68 15.03 17.42 -6.99
C LEU A 68 15.05 18.25 -5.71
N ARG A 69 16.17 18.96 -5.44
CA ARG A 69 16.26 19.91 -4.33
C ARG A 69 15.17 20.98 -4.42
N ASP A 70 14.99 21.60 -5.58
CA ASP A 70 14.04 22.69 -5.73
C ASP A 70 12.60 22.20 -5.57
N LEU A 71 12.26 21.00 -6.02
CA LEU A 71 10.96 20.36 -5.77
C LEU A 71 10.70 20.06 -4.29
N ILE A 72 11.74 19.72 -3.53
CA ILE A 72 11.60 19.39 -2.10
C ILE A 72 11.61 20.66 -1.24
N VAL A 73 12.56 21.56 -1.49
CA VAL A 73 12.83 22.70 -0.60
C VAL A 73 12.00 23.94 -0.98
N THR A 74 11.80 24.16 -2.28
CA THR A 74 11.11 25.34 -2.82
C THR A 74 10.14 24.95 -3.95
N PRO A 75 9.16 24.07 -3.67
CA PRO A 75 8.14 23.72 -4.66
C PRO A 75 7.37 24.97 -5.11
N GLY A 76 6.92 24.97 -6.35
CA GLY A 76 6.27 26.14 -6.96
C GLY A 76 4.93 26.48 -6.33
N PHE A 77 4.15 25.49 -5.97
CA PHE A 77 2.80 25.63 -5.43
C PHE A 77 1.95 26.65 -6.24
N ASP A 78 1.91 26.42 -7.57
CA ASP A 78 1.16 27.24 -8.51
C ASP A 78 -0.34 26.92 -8.46
N GLU A 79 -1.19 27.92 -8.65
CA GLU A 79 -2.66 27.78 -8.61
C GLU A 79 -3.21 26.85 -9.69
N ALA A 80 -2.63 26.87 -10.90
CA ALA A 80 -3.08 26.00 -11.99
C ALA A 80 -2.70 24.54 -11.73
N ASP A 81 -1.50 24.30 -11.19
CA ASP A 81 -1.06 22.97 -10.77
C ASP A 81 -1.90 22.44 -9.61
N PHE A 82 -2.23 23.30 -8.65
CA PHE A 82 -3.13 22.97 -7.54
C PHE A 82 -4.52 22.57 -8.05
N ALA A 83 -5.13 23.38 -8.90
CA ALA A 83 -6.44 23.07 -9.47
C ALA A 83 -6.44 21.73 -10.24
N ARG A 84 -5.42 21.51 -11.08
CA ARG A 84 -5.25 20.29 -11.87
C ARG A 84 -5.07 19.04 -10.98
N ASN A 85 -4.20 19.11 -9.97
CA ASN A 85 -3.94 17.97 -9.09
C ASN A 85 -5.13 17.68 -8.16
N ARG A 86 -5.85 18.70 -7.68
CA ARG A 86 -7.09 18.53 -6.92
C ARG A 86 -8.17 17.87 -7.76
N GLU A 87 -8.36 18.32 -9.01
CA GLU A 87 -9.29 17.69 -9.95
C GLU A 87 -8.92 16.22 -10.23
N PHE A 88 -7.64 15.93 -10.41
CA PHE A 88 -7.15 14.56 -10.59
C PHE A 88 -7.52 13.65 -9.40
N LEU A 89 -7.29 14.10 -8.16
CA LEU A 89 -7.68 13.33 -6.96
C LEU A 89 -9.20 13.20 -6.83
N THR A 90 -9.95 14.27 -7.10
CA THR A 90 -11.42 14.23 -7.07
C THR A 90 -11.95 13.21 -8.09
N ASN A 91 -11.44 13.22 -9.32
CA ASN A 91 -11.82 12.25 -10.34
C ASN A 91 -11.41 10.82 -9.96
N SER A 92 -10.26 10.64 -9.30
CA SER A 92 -9.83 9.34 -8.78
C SER A 92 -10.80 8.77 -7.74
N VAL A 93 -11.33 9.63 -6.85
CA VAL A 93 -12.30 9.22 -5.82
C VAL A 93 -13.72 9.03 -6.41
N VAL A 94 -14.20 10.00 -7.18
CA VAL A 94 -15.61 10.02 -7.63
C VAL A 94 -15.81 9.14 -8.84
N SER A 95 -14.99 9.32 -9.89
CA SER A 95 -15.20 8.65 -11.18
C SER A 95 -14.56 7.27 -11.22
N THR A 96 -13.37 7.10 -10.66
CA THR A 96 -12.66 5.82 -10.70
C THR A 96 -13.13 4.92 -9.55
N LEU A 97 -12.84 5.28 -8.31
CA LEU A 97 -13.12 4.44 -7.15
C LEU A 97 -14.62 4.14 -7.01
N ARG A 98 -15.46 5.18 -6.93
CA ARG A 98 -16.91 4.99 -6.75
C ARG A 98 -17.64 4.62 -8.03
N GLY A 99 -17.14 5.05 -9.19
CA GLY A 99 -17.81 4.89 -10.49
C GLY A 99 -17.49 3.56 -11.16
N THR A 100 -16.23 3.22 -11.35
CA THR A 100 -15.81 2.15 -12.27
C THR A 100 -14.97 1.04 -11.68
N ASP A 101 -14.39 1.21 -10.49
CA ASP A 101 -13.54 0.19 -9.86
C ASP A 101 -14.23 -0.46 -8.65
N ASP A 102 -15.11 -1.42 -8.93
CA ASP A 102 -15.89 -2.13 -7.90
C ASP A 102 -14.99 -2.97 -6.97
N GLU A 103 -13.85 -3.46 -7.47
CA GLU A 103 -12.89 -4.23 -6.69
C GLU A 103 -12.21 -3.33 -5.66
N GLU A 104 -11.70 -2.16 -6.08
CA GLU A 104 -11.03 -1.23 -5.19
C GLU A 104 -12.04 -0.57 -4.22
N LEU A 105 -13.25 -0.28 -4.68
CA LEU A 105 -14.32 0.19 -3.81
C LEU A 105 -14.63 -0.80 -2.68
N GLY A 106 -14.61 -2.10 -2.97
CA GLY A 106 -14.80 -3.15 -1.97
C GLY A 106 -13.69 -3.15 -0.91
N LYS A 107 -12.43 -2.94 -1.32
CA LYS A 107 -11.27 -2.86 -0.41
C LYS A 107 -11.34 -1.61 0.47
N GLU A 108 -11.65 -0.45 -0.11
CA GLU A 108 -11.79 0.79 0.65
C GLU A 108 -13.00 0.76 1.58
N THR A 109 -14.10 0.09 1.18
CA THR A 109 -15.25 -0.15 2.04
C THR A 109 -14.90 -1.06 3.21
N LEU A 110 -14.08 -2.08 2.99
CA LEU A 110 -13.54 -2.92 4.06
C LEU A 110 -12.67 -2.11 5.03
N ASN A 111 -11.79 -1.26 4.52
CA ASN A 111 -10.97 -0.37 5.34
C ASN A 111 -11.82 0.58 6.18
N ALA A 112 -12.87 1.18 5.60
CA ALA A 112 -13.79 2.06 6.31
C ALA A 112 -14.53 1.35 7.45
N LEU A 113 -14.89 0.07 7.26
CA LEU A 113 -15.53 -0.75 8.29
C LEU A 113 -14.57 -1.13 9.41
N LEU A 114 -13.35 -1.58 9.07
CA LEU A 114 -12.34 -2.00 10.03
C LEU A 114 -11.75 -0.84 10.82
N TYR A 115 -11.58 0.30 10.19
CA TYR A 115 -10.86 1.45 10.69
C TYR A 115 -11.76 2.67 10.90
N ALA A 116 -12.99 2.45 11.37
CA ALA A 116 -13.88 3.55 11.76
C ALA A 116 -13.17 4.47 12.79
N GLU A 117 -13.22 5.79 12.57
CA GLU A 117 -12.52 6.80 13.40
C GLU A 117 -10.98 6.68 13.43
N HIS A 118 -10.40 5.80 12.64
CA HIS A 118 -8.96 5.64 12.50
C HIS A 118 -8.50 6.26 11.16
N PRO A 119 -7.29 6.84 11.07
CA PRO A 119 -6.79 7.46 9.83
C PRO A 119 -6.76 6.53 8.60
N TYR A 120 -6.73 5.22 8.82
CA TYR A 120 -6.71 4.25 7.73
C TYR A 120 -8.09 3.97 7.12
N GLY A 121 -9.17 4.35 7.79
CA GLY A 121 -10.54 4.17 7.31
C GLY A 121 -10.96 5.09 6.15
N VAL A 122 -10.10 6.01 5.74
CA VAL A 122 -10.35 6.94 4.63
C VAL A 122 -9.45 6.58 3.45
N PRO A 123 -9.90 6.65 2.18
CA PRO A 123 -9.03 6.43 1.02
C PRO A 123 -7.76 7.29 1.05
N VAL A 124 -6.64 6.77 0.54
CA VAL A 124 -5.37 7.50 0.50
C VAL A 124 -5.48 8.79 -0.33
N ASN A 125 -6.30 8.76 -1.40
CA ASN A 125 -6.58 9.91 -2.25
C ASN A 125 -7.49 10.95 -1.60
N GLY A 126 -7.99 10.70 -0.39
CA GLY A 126 -8.89 11.59 0.34
C GLY A 126 -10.37 11.34 0.08
N THR A 127 -11.17 12.33 0.40
CA THR A 127 -12.62 12.35 0.16
C THR A 127 -13.01 13.54 -0.71
N GLU A 128 -14.17 13.46 -1.37
CA GLU A 128 -14.68 14.55 -2.21
C GLU A 128 -14.82 15.85 -1.41
N ASP A 129 -15.47 15.79 -0.23
CA ASP A 129 -15.65 16.95 0.66
C ASP A 129 -14.30 17.45 1.20
N GLY A 130 -13.41 16.54 1.59
CA GLY A 130 -12.08 16.88 2.08
C GLY A 130 -11.25 17.62 1.04
N LEU A 131 -11.23 17.10 -0.20
CA LEU A 131 -10.52 17.73 -1.33
C LEU A 131 -11.12 19.09 -1.69
N ALA A 132 -12.45 19.23 -1.61
CA ALA A 132 -13.12 20.50 -1.86
C ALA A 132 -12.82 21.58 -0.80
N ALA A 133 -12.54 21.17 0.44
CA ALA A 133 -12.24 22.06 1.55
C ALA A 133 -10.77 22.52 1.61
N ILE A 134 -9.87 21.91 0.82
CA ILE A 134 -8.45 22.27 0.81
C ILE A 134 -8.20 23.52 -0.02
N GLU A 135 -7.49 24.47 0.55
CA GLU A 135 -6.97 25.66 -0.12
C GLU A 135 -5.46 25.52 -0.38
N LEU A 136 -4.91 26.29 -1.32
CA LEU A 136 -3.48 26.21 -1.66
C LEU A 136 -2.57 26.56 -0.46
N ASP A 137 -3.03 27.45 0.42
CA ASP A 137 -2.29 27.80 1.63
C ASP A 137 -2.24 26.66 2.65
N ASP A 138 -3.22 25.76 2.67
CA ASP A 138 -3.18 24.54 3.49
C ASP A 138 -2.06 23.61 3.00
N VAL A 139 -1.91 23.46 1.68
CA VAL A 139 -0.81 22.68 1.07
C VAL A 139 0.54 23.25 1.46
N ARG A 140 0.71 24.58 1.39
CA ARG A 140 1.94 25.29 1.81
C ARG A 140 2.25 25.06 3.30
N ALA A 141 1.22 25.20 4.14
CA ALA A 141 1.33 25.00 5.57
C ALA A 141 1.66 23.54 5.93
N PHE A 142 1.01 22.58 5.25
CA PHE A 142 1.28 21.15 5.45
C PHE A 142 2.71 20.78 5.03
N HIS A 143 3.17 21.25 3.89
CA HIS A 143 4.55 21.07 3.45
C HIS A 143 5.54 21.61 4.49
N ALA A 144 5.38 22.87 4.92
CA ALA A 144 6.28 23.47 5.89
C ALA A 144 6.30 22.75 7.25
N ALA A 145 5.18 22.16 7.65
CA ALA A 145 5.05 21.45 8.93
C ALA A 145 5.63 20.03 8.91
N HIS A 146 5.55 19.33 7.78
CA HIS A 146 5.85 17.90 7.71
C HIS A 146 7.15 17.57 6.95
N TYR A 147 7.60 18.40 6.01
CA TYR A 147 8.84 18.17 5.27
C TYR A 147 10.01 18.89 5.99
N THR A 148 10.43 18.30 7.12
CA THR A 148 11.45 18.87 8.03
C THR A 148 12.62 17.94 8.16
N LYS A 149 13.77 18.47 8.67
CA LYS A 149 15.02 17.69 8.85
C LYS A 149 14.86 16.42 9.68
N GLY A 150 14.06 16.48 10.74
CA GLY A 150 13.86 15.34 11.63
C GLY A 150 12.82 14.33 11.10
N ASN A 151 12.08 14.69 10.03
CA ASN A 151 11.00 13.85 9.47
C ASN A 151 11.32 13.36 8.05
N VAL A 152 12.59 13.33 7.66
CA VAL A 152 13.03 12.87 6.33
C VAL A 152 14.01 11.72 6.45
N ILE A 153 13.84 10.72 5.59
CA ILE A 153 14.82 9.65 5.36
C ILE A 153 15.24 9.75 3.89
N VAL A 154 16.53 9.77 3.62
CA VAL A 154 17.06 9.81 2.27
C VAL A 154 17.69 8.46 1.93
N GLY A 155 17.23 7.86 0.85
CA GLY A 155 17.81 6.66 0.28
C GLY A 155 18.47 6.95 -1.06
N VAL A 156 19.68 6.44 -1.26
CA VAL A 156 20.44 6.57 -2.51
C VAL A 156 20.93 5.20 -2.96
N ALA A 157 20.71 4.87 -4.23
CA ALA A 157 21.17 3.62 -4.80
C ALA A 157 21.60 3.78 -6.25
N GLY A 158 22.56 2.97 -6.70
CA GLY A 158 23.06 2.99 -8.08
C GLY A 158 24.51 3.44 -8.17
N GLY A 159 24.91 3.91 -9.34
CA GLY A 159 26.30 4.29 -9.65
C GLY A 159 26.63 5.74 -9.36
N TYR A 160 26.34 6.22 -8.15
CA TYR A 160 26.67 7.59 -7.73
C TYR A 160 28.16 7.74 -7.36
N PRO A 161 28.74 8.97 -7.47
CA PRO A 161 30.15 9.21 -7.15
C PRO A 161 30.40 9.26 -5.64
N ASP A 162 31.65 9.13 -5.23
CA ASP A 162 32.09 9.34 -3.85
C ASP A 162 31.69 10.75 -3.37
N GLY A 163 31.29 10.86 -2.10
CA GLY A 163 30.83 12.12 -1.50
C GLY A 163 29.41 12.55 -1.89
N PHE A 164 28.69 11.72 -2.65
CA PHE A 164 27.34 12.07 -3.12
C PHE A 164 26.31 12.12 -1.97
N VAL A 165 26.44 11.24 -0.98
CA VAL A 165 25.53 11.20 0.18
C VAL A 165 25.70 12.48 1.01
N GLU A 166 26.94 12.89 1.27
CA GLU A 166 27.27 14.13 1.96
C GLU A 166 26.78 15.37 1.19
N ARG A 167 26.83 15.29 -0.14
CA ARG A 167 26.29 16.33 -1.01
C ARG A 167 24.77 16.45 -0.87
N VAL A 168 24.04 15.34 -0.87
CA VAL A 168 22.58 15.33 -0.70
C VAL A 168 22.21 15.88 0.68
N GLU A 169 22.93 15.50 1.72
CA GLU A 169 22.77 16.08 3.06
C GLU A 169 22.93 17.60 3.04
N LEU A 170 24.01 18.08 2.41
CA LEU A 170 24.32 19.52 2.36
C LEU A 170 23.36 20.31 1.46
N GLU A 171 23.04 19.80 0.28
CA GLU A 171 22.29 20.54 -0.74
C GLU A 171 20.78 20.41 -0.61
N ILE A 172 20.27 19.37 0.10
CA ILE A 172 18.84 19.12 0.26
C ILE A 172 18.45 19.14 1.75
N VAL A 173 18.92 18.19 2.53
CA VAL A 173 18.44 17.98 3.91
C VAL A 173 18.72 19.20 4.78
N SER A 174 19.92 19.78 4.68
CA SER A 174 20.33 20.94 5.49
C SER A 174 19.47 22.18 5.21
N LEU A 175 18.83 22.26 4.06
CA LEU A 175 17.99 23.38 3.65
C LEU A 175 16.53 23.25 4.13
N LEU A 176 16.10 22.07 4.54
CA LEU A 176 14.77 21.86 5.08
C LEU A 176 14.58 22.63 6.40
N PRO A 177 13.34 22.98 6.77
CA PRO A 177 13.02 23.55 8.07
C PRO A 177 13.48 22.63 9.21
N ASN A 178 13.84 23.21 10.34
CA ASN A 178 14.05 22.44 11.55
C ASN A 178 12.70 21.91 12.05
N GLY A 179 12.70 20.67 12.51
CA GLY A 179 11.52 20.00 13.07
C GLY A 179 11.91 18.59 13.46
N ASP A 180 11.26 18.08 14.49
CA ASP A 180 11.46 16.71 14.94
C ASP A 180 10.58 15.73 14.13
N ALA A 181 10.96 14.45 14.13
CA ALA A 181 10.09 13.41 13.63
C ALA A 181 8.79 13.41 14.44
N SER A 182 7.67 13.49 13.76
CA SER A 182 6.36 13.49 14.38
C SER A 182 5.52 12.33 13.83
N PRO A 183 5.75 11.11 14.30
CA PRO A 183 4.97 9.96 13.85
C PRO A 183 3.51 10.19 14.21
N MET A 184 2.62 9.85 13.28
CA MET A 184 1.18 9.92 13.48
C MET A 184 0.77 9.07 14.69
N ALA A 185 -0.01 9.65 15.61
CA ALA A 185 -0.65 8.89 16.68
C ALA A 185 -1.76 8.03 16.05
N LEU A 186 -1.68 6.71 16.23
CA LEU A 186 -2.69 5.78 15.75
C LEU A 186 -3.63 5.44 16.92
N PRO A 187 -4.95 5.66 16.77
CA PRO A 187 -5.94 5.12 17.70
C PRO A 187 -5.90 3.58 17.73
N THR A 188 -6.34 3.00 18.84
CA THR A 188 -6.55 1.56 18.90
C THR A 188 -7.69 1.17 17.96
N VAL A 189 -7.48 0.16 17.14
CA VAL A 189 -8.52 -0.37 16.27
C VAL A 189 -9.55 -1.14 17.08
N SER A 190 -10.83 -0.93 16.77
CA SER A 190 -11.93 -1.63 17.44
C SER A 190 -11.93 -3.11 17.09
N THR A 191 -12.26 -3.95 18.07
CA THR A 191 -12.45 -5.39 17.85
C THR A 191 -13.81 -5.64 17.22
N LEU A 192 -13.86 -6.53 16.24
CA LEU A 192 -15.12 -7.01 15.66
C LEU A 192 -15.83 -7.96 16.65
N ASP A 193 -17.16 -7.91 16.67
CA ASP A 193 -18.01 -8.85 17.42
C ASP A 193 -18.92 -9.60 16.43
N GLY A 194 -18.46 -10.77 15.99
CA GLY A 194 -19.11 -11.57 14.98
C GLY A 194 -18.79 -11.11 13.56
N ARG A 195 -19.69 -11.41 12.62
CA ARG A 195 -19.55 -11.07 11.20
C ARG A 195 -20.32 -9.80 10.88
N GLU A 196 -19.61 -8.76 10.52
CA GLU A 196 -20.18 -7.49 10.08
C GLU A 196 -20.15 -7.40 8.56
N VAL A 197 -21.30 -7.15 7.93
CA VAL A 197 -21.42 -7.09 6.46
C VAL A 197 -21.89 -5.71 6.04
N LEU A 198 -21.13 -5.08 5.16
CA LEU A 198 -21.50 -3.83 4.52
C LEU A 198 -21.76 -4.07 3.03
N LEU A 199 -23.00 -3.82 2.60
CA LEU A 199 -23.42 -3.96 1.21
C LEU A 199 -23.41 -2.60 0.52
N VAL A 200 -22.64 -2.50 -0.55
CA VAL A 200 -22.66 -1.36 -1.48
C VAL A 200 -23.49 -1.74 -2.69
N ASP A 201 -24.74 -1.26 -2.70
CA ASP A 201 -25.69 -1.48 -3.79
C ASP A 201 -25.47 -0.44 -4.90
N LYS A 202 -24.92 -0.86 -6.02
CA LYS A 202 -24.65 -0.02 -7.18
C LYS A 202 -24.77 -0.81 -8.48
N ASP A 203 -24.87 -0.14 -9.61
CA ASP A 203 -24.88 -0.77 -10.93
C ASP A 203 -23.49 -1.35 -11.27
N ALA A 204 -23.21 -2.53 -10.70
CA ALA A 204 -22.00 -3.29 -10.88
C ALA A 204 -22.21 -4.44 -11.86
N ILE A 205 -21.26 -4.68 -12.77
CA ILE A 205 -21.33 -5.77 -13.76
C ILE A 205 -21.18 -7.15 -13.09
N ALA A 206 -20.44 -7.20 -11.98
CA ALA A 206 -20.18 -8.40 -11.21
C ALA A 206 -20.02 -8.03 -9.73
N THR A 207 -20.08 -9.00 -8.84
CA THR A 207 -19.92 -8.78 -7.40
C THR A 207 -18.45 -8.85 -7.00
N ALA A 208 -17.92 -7.81 -6.38
CA ALA A 208 -16.63 -7.80 -5.71
C ALA A 208 -16.79 -7.98 -4.20
N ILE A 209 -15.94 -8.80 -3.59
CA ILE A 209 -16.03 -9.11 -2.16
C ILE A 209 -14.65 -8.96 -1.51
N SER A 210 -14.59 -8.20 -0.42
CA SER A 210 -13.40 -8.07 0.42
C SER A 210 -13.74 -8.49 1.85
N ILE A 211 -12.92 -9.35 2.42
CA ILE A 211 -13.11 -9.89 3.79
C ILE A 211 -11.86 -9.57 4.58
N GLY A 212 -11.97 -9.24 5.86
CA GLY A 212 -10.77 -9.05 6.67
C GLY A 212 -11.04 -8.76 8.13
N PHE A 213 -9.95 -8.63 8.86
CA PHE A 213 -9.91 -8.22 10.26
C PHE A 213 -8.54 -7.62 10.59
N PRO A 214 -8.42 -6.74 11.57
CA PRO A 214 -7.14 -6.19 11.99
C PRO A 214 -6.24 -7.28 12.57
N ILE A 215 -4.94 -7.18 12.30
CA ILE A 215 -3.90 -7.99 12.94
C ILE A 215 -2.82 -7.07 13.50
N ASP A 216 -2.27 -7.46 14.62
CA ASP A 216 -1.25 -6.67 15.33
C ASP A 216 0.16 -7.25 15.08
N VAL A 217 0.48 -7.41 13.79
CA VAL A 217 1.73 -8.00 13.32
C VAL A 217 2.27 -7.18 12.14
N THR A 218 3.53 -6.80 12.23
CA THR A 218 4.27 -6.06 11.20
C THR A 218 5.56 -6.80 10.82
N ARG A 219 6.28 -6.32 9.83
CA ARG A 219 7.59 -6.88 9.43
C ARG A 219 8.66 -6.82 10.55
N ALA A 220 8.40 -6.09 11.65
CA ALA A 220 9.25 -6.08 12.82
C ALA A 220 9.07 -7.30 13.74
N ASP A 221 7.96 -8.02 13.60
CA ASP A 221 7.58 -9.14 14.44
C ASP A 221 8.04 -10.48 13.88
N ASP A 222 8.42 -11.41 14.76
CA ASP A 222 8.84 -12.75 14.35
C ASP A 222 7.71 -13.53 13.67
N ASP A 223 6.49 -13.39 14.17
CA ASP A 223 5.32 -14.06 13.64
C ASP A 223 4.93 -13.61 12.23
N PHE A 224 5.37 -12.42 11.79
CA PHE A 224 5.16 -11.97 10.42
C PHE A 224 5.70 -12.96 9.39
N TYR A 225 6.89 -13.50 9.61
CA TYR A 225 7.55 -14.43 8.69
C TYR A 225 6.88 -15.80 8.68
N ALA A 226 6.33 -16.22 9.81
CA ALA A 226 5.50 -17.42 9.89
C ALA A 226 4.17 -17.22 9.13
N LEU A 227 3.52 -16.07 9.32
CA LEU A 227 2.31 -15.71 8.58
C LEU A 227 2.55 -15.50 7.08
N MET A 228 3.75 -15.06 6.65
CA MET A 228 4.11 -15.04 5.22
C MET A 228 4.01 -16.43 4.59
N VAL A 229 4.49 -17.48 5.29
CA VAL A 229 4.39 -18.87 4.80
C VAL A 229 2.93 -19.29 4.73
N ALA A 230 2.15 -19.02 5.78
CA ALA A 230 0.71 -19.30 5.82
C ALA A 230 -0.04 -18.59 4.68
N ASN A 231 0.23 -17.32 4.46
CA ASN A 231 -0.39 -16.52 3.40
C ASN A 231 -0.01 -17.02 2.00
N SER A 232 1.25 -17.40 1.80
CA SER A 232 1.70 -17.94 0.52
C SER A 232 0.98 -19.24 0.15
N TYR A 233 0.77 -20.12 1.14
CA TYR A 233 -0.09 -21.29 0.97
C TYR A 233 -1.55 -20.91 0.68
N PHE A 234 -2.10 -19.97 1.44
CA PHE A 234 -3.53 -19.69 1.42
C PHE A 234 -3.95 -18.87 0.19
N GLY A 235 -3.27 -17.76 -0.10
CA GLY A 235 -3.73 -16.86 -1.16
C GLY A 235 -2.67 -15.95 -1.78
N GLU A 236 -1.46 -16.44 -2.04
CA GLU A 236 -0.39 -15.67 -2.68
C GLU A 236 -0.85 -14.95 -3.94
N HIS A 237 -0.51 -13.67 -4.05
CA HIS A 237 -0.99 -12.79 -5.12
C HIS A 237 -0.65 -13.31 -6.52
N ARG A 238 -1.66 -13.55 -7.34
CA ARG A 238 -1.55 -13.96 -8.75
C ARG A 238 -0.65 -15.17 -9.01
N THR A 239 -0.52 -16.05 -8.04
CA THR A 239 0.17 -17.33 -8.21
C THR A 239 -0.81 -18.49 -8.11
N PHE A 240 -0.54 -19.57 -8.85
CA PHE A 240 -1.36 -20.78 -8.78
C PHE A 240 -1.01 -21.67 -7.58
N ASN A 241 -0.07 -21.25 -6.73
CA ASN A 241 0.27 -21.99 -5.52
C ASN A 241 -0.79 -21.79 -4.42
N GLY A 242 -1.47 -20.63 -4.42
CA GLY A 242 -2.47 -20.29 -3.41
C GLY A 242 -3.69 -21.23 -3.44
N LEU A 243 -4.10 -21.69 -2.24
CA LEU A 243 -5.28 -22.54 -2.03
C LEU A 243 -6.55 -21.88 -2.60
N LEU A 244 -6.78 -20.60 -2.30
CA LEU A 244 -7.94 -19.85 -2.80
C LEU A 244 -8.01 -19.87 -4.33
N MET A 245 -6.91 -19.51 -4.99
CA MET A 245 -6.82 -19.53 -6.45
C MET A 245 -7.12 -20.92 -7.03
N ASN A 246 -6.60 -21.97 -6.43
CA ASN A 246 -6.85 -23.35 -6.86
C ASN A 246 -8.31 -23.78 -6.65
N LYS A 247 -8.86 -23.49 -5.48
CA LYS A 247 -10.22 -23.93 -5.12
C LYS A 247 -11.31 -23.16 -5.88
N MET A 248 -11.13 -21.86 -6.05
CA MET A 248 -12.17 -20.99 -6.60
C MET A 248 -12.04 -20.84 -8.12
N ARG A 249 -10.87 -20.47 -8.62
CA ARG A 249 -10.62 -20.35 -10.05
C ARG A 249 -10.30 -21.71 -10.69
N GLY A 250 -9.29 -22.42 -10.19
CA GLY A 250 -8.76 -23.63 -10.84
C GLY A 250 -9.77 -24.74 -10.95
N GLN A 251 -10.44 -25.09 -9.86
CA GLN A 251 -11.39 -26.20 -9.80
C GLN A 251 -12.82 -25.83 -10.20
N ARG A 252 -13.22 -24.56 -10.00
CA ARG A 252 -14.64 -24.14 -10.18
C ARG A 252 -14.86 -23.05 -11.21
N GLY A 253 -13.83 -22.36 -11.67
CA GLY A 253 -13.95 -21.30 -12.66
C GLY A 253 -14.84 -20.13 -12.22
N LEU A 254 -14.87 -19.80 -10.91
CA LEU A 254 -15.80 -18.81 -10.37
C LEU A 254 -15.49 -17.40 -10.86
N ASN A 255 -14.19 -17.05 -10.90
CA ASN A 255 -13.70 -15.72 -11.25
C ASN A 255 -12.26 -15.79 -11.77
N TYR A 256 -11.60 -14.62 -11.85
CA TYR A 256 -10.25 -14.52 -12.39
C TYR A 256 -9.15 -14.72 -11.33
N GLY A 257 -9.45 -14.58 -10.03
CA GLY A 257 -8.47 -14.78 -8.96
C GLY A 257 -9.00 -14.42 -7.58
N ASP A 258 -8.41 -15.07 -6.59
CA ASP A 258 -8.75 -14.89 -5.18
C ASP A 258 -7.45 -14.94 -4.39
N TYR A 259 -7.22 -13.92 -3.56
CA TYR A 259 -5.94 -13.68 -2.91
C TYR A 259 -6.14 -13.34 -1.44
N SER A 260 -5.07 -13.50 -0.64
CA SER A 260 -5.04 -13.03 0.73
C SER A 260 -3.76 -12.27 1.03
N TYR A 261 -3.81 -11.45 2.07
CA TYR A 261 -2.71 -10.58 2.49
C TYR A 261 -2.67 -10.47 4.00
N ILE A 262 -1.46 -10.37 4.54
CA ILE A 262 -1.19 -10.16 5.98
C ILE A 262 -0.68 -8.75 6.27
N GLU A 263 -0.58 -7.93 5.26
CA GLU A 263 -0.19 -6.52 5.34
C GLU A 263 -0.88 -5.74 4.23
N ASN A 264 -0.85 -4.42 4.34
CA ASN A 264 -1.32 -3.54 3.28
C ASN A 264 -0.69 -3.92 1.94
N PHE A 265 -1.53 -4.12 0.94
CA PHE A 265 -1.11 -4.48 -0.40
C PHE A 265 -1.81 -3.57 -1.41
N ILE A 266 -1.03 -2.99 -2.31
CA ILE A 266 -1.54 -2.20 -3.44
C ILE A 266 -1.33 -3.00 -4.72
N GLN A 267 -2.41 -3.21 -5.47
CA GLN A 267 -2.34 -3.87 -6.76
C GLN A 267 -1.79 -2.88 -7.81
N ASP A 268 -0.56 -3.11 -8.26
CA ASP A 268 0.07 -2.33 -9.30
C ASP A 268 -0.11 -3.00 -10.67
N GLY A 269 -1.17 -2.62 -11.35
CA GLY A 269 -1.51 -3.11 -12.68
C GLY A 269 -1.49 -4.64 -12.78
N GLY A 270 -0.63 -5.18 -13.67
CA GLY A 270 -0.41 -6.63 -13.86
C GLY A 270 0.68 -7.22 -12.97
N SER A 271 1.35 -6.45 -12.14
CA SER A 271 2.43 -6.91 -11.26
C SER A 271 1.98 -8.04 -10.35
N ARG A 272 2.89 -8.98 -10.08
CA ARG A 272 2.73 -10.02 -9.07
C ARG A 272 3.46 -9.67 -7.78
N LEU A 273 4.29 -8.64 -7.82
CA LEU A 273 5.20 -8.31 -6.72
C LEU A 273 4.60 -7.19 -5.86
N PRO A 274 4.79 -7.25 -4.53
CA PRO A 274 4.37 -6.18 -3.63
C PRO A 274 4.98 -4.83 -4.03
N VAL A 275 4.24 -3.75 -3.83
CA VAL A 275 4.76 -2.38 -3.95
C VAL A 275 5.59 -2.06 -2.71
N THR A 276 6.69 -1.32 -2.87
CA THR A 276 7.50 -0.79 -1.77
C THR A 276 7.06 0.61 -1.38
N ASN A 277 7.58 1.14 -0.28
CA ASN A 277 7.30 2.48 0.24
C ASN A 277 5.86 2.68 0.73
N ILE A 278 5.26 1.63 1.27
CA ILE A 278 3.91 1.64 1.87
C ILE A 278 3.88 0.98 3.25
N PRO A 279 4.90 1.18 4.11
CA PRO A 279 4.89 0.60 5.44
C PRO A 279 3.74 1.17 6.28
N ARG A 280 3.10 0.31 7.07
CA ARG A 280 2.06 0.70 8.03
C ARG A 280 2.30 0.03 9.37
N ARG A 281 2.08 0.74 10.45
CA ARG A 281 2.22 0.22 11.83
C ARG A 281 1.00 -0.58 12.29
N GLN A 282 -0.16 -0.38 11.67
CA GLN A 282 -1.35 -1.20 11.86
C GLN A 282 -1.62 -1.99 10.60
N GLN A 283 -1.78 -3.31 10.74
CA GLN A 283 -2.00 -4.20 9.61
C GLN A 283 -3.37 -4.90 9.68
N LEU A 284 -3.72 -5.57 8.60
CA LEU A 284 -4.94 -6.37 8.50
C LEU A 284 -4.61 -7.69 7.79
N PHE A 285 -5.32 -8.74 8.17
CA PHE A 285 -5.50 -9.89 7.30
C PHE A 285 -6.67 -9.60 6.37
N SER A 286 -6.49 -9.81 5.07
CA SER A 286 -7.57 -9.61 4.11
C SER A 286 -7.62 -10.71 3.05
N ILE A 287 -8.83 -10.98 2.56
CA ILE A 287 -9.10 -11.84 1.42
C ILE A 287 -9.82 -11.00 0.37
N TRP A 288 -9.32 -11.00 -0.86
CA TRP A 288 -9.95 -10.37 -2.00
C TRP A 288 -10.50 -11.43 -2.96
N ILE A 289 -11.81 -11.46 -3.11
CA ILE A 289 -12.51 -12.23 -4.13
C ILE A 289 -12.77 -11.28 -5.30
N ARG A 290 -11.99 -11.41 -6.35
CA ARG A 290 -12.12 -10.57 -7.55
C ARG A 290 -13.52 -10.74 -8.15
N PRO A 291 -14.00 -9.75 -8.92
CA PRO A 291 -15.36 -9.75 -9.41
C PRO A 291 -15.81 -11.11 -9.93
N VAL A 292 -16.91 -11.58 -9.39
CA VAL A 292 -17.54 -12.88 -9.68
C VAL A 292 -18.98 -12.63 -10.17
N PRO A 293 -19.51 -13.43 -11.13
CA PRO A 293 -20.90 -13.29 -11.53
C PRO A 293 -21.86 -13.32 -10.34
N HIS A 294 -22.84 -12.43 -10.30
CA HIS A 294 -23.73 -12.25 -9.14
C HIS A 294 -24.30 -13.56 -8.59
N HIS A 295 -24.79 -14.44 -9.49
CA HIS A 295 -25.37 -15.74 -9.10
C HIS A 295 -24.38 -16.71 -8.42
N ASN A 296 -23.07 -16.47 -8.52
CA ASN A 296 -22.03 -17.24 -7.88
C ASN A 296 -21.46 -16.57 -6.61
N ALA A 297 -21.79 -15.30 -6.36
CA ALA A 297 -21.12 -14.49 -5.36
C ALA A 297 -21.31 -15.01 -3.94
N HIS A 298 -22.54 -15.41 -3.57
CA HIS A 298 -22.81 -16.01 -2.27
C HIS A 298 -22.06 -17.32 -2.06
N PHE A 299 -21.94 -18.16 -3.11
CA PHE A 299 -21.13 -19.36 -3.04
C PHE A 299 -19.66 -19.05 -2.87
N ALA A 300 -19.12 -18.07 -3.63
CA ALA A 300 -17.71 -17.65 -3.54
C ALA A 300 -17.36 -17.15 -2.13
N LEU A 301 -18.21 -16.29 -1.54
CA LEU A 301 -18.08 -15.82 -0.17
C LEU A 301 -18.01 -16.99 0.84
N ARG A 302 -18.96 -17.92 0.77
CA ARG A 302 -18.98 -19.07 1.68
C ARG A 302 -17.78 -19.98 1.50
N GLN A 303 -17.32 -20.17 0.26
CA GLN A 303 -16.13 -20.97 -0.02
C GLN A 303 -14.88 -20.35 0.60
N ALA A 304 -14.68 -19.03 0.44
CA ALA A 304 -13.52 -18.34 1.01
C ALA A 304 -13.51 -18.40 2.54
N ILE A 305 -14.67 -18.19 3.19
CA ILE A 305 -14.79 -18.29 4.65
C ILE A 305 -14.52 -19.73 5.11
N ARG A 306 -15.04 -20.73 4.41
CA ARG A 306 -14.77 -22.13 4.74
C ARG A 306 -13.28 -22.48 4.65
N GLU A 307 -12.59 -22.02 3.60
CA GLU A 307 -11.16 -22.28 3.48
C GLU A 307 -10.36 -21.58 4.58
N LEU A 308 -10.78 -20.38 5.00
CA LEU A 308 -10.21 -19.71 6.16
C LEU A 308 -10.47 -20.48 7.46
N GLU A 309 -11.69 -20.98 7.67
CA GLU A 309 -12.02 -21.85 8.83
C GLU A 309 -11.13 -23.10 8.88
N VAL A 310 -10.89 -23.74 7.73
CA VAL A 310 -9.98 -24.89 7.65
C VAL A 310 -8.56 -24.49 8.00
N LEU A 311 -8.05 -23.38 7.41
CA LEU A 311 -6.71 -22.90 7.71
C LEU A 311 -6.52 -22.62 9.21
N VAL A 312 -7.47 -21.94 9.85
CA VAL A 312 -7.39 -21.57 11.26
C VAL A 312 -7.46 -22.82 12.17
N ASN A 313 -8.32 -23.78 11.85
CA ASN A 313 -8.54 -24.96 12.70
C ASN A 313 -7.51 -26.07 12.49
N GLU A 314 -7.09 -26.30 11.25
CA GLU A 314 -6.22 -27.44 10.89
C GLU A 314 -4.77 -27.01 10.69
N GLY A 315 -4.53 -25.75 10.27
CA GLY A 315 -3.20 -25.26 9.90
C GLY A 315 -2.69 -25.88 8.60
N LEU A 316 -1.38 -25.84 8.40
CA LEU A 316 -0.67 -26.45 7.28
C LEU A 316 -0.16 -27.83 7.69
N THR A 317 -0.17 -28.78 6.75
CA THR A 317 0.60 -30.01 6.84
C THR A 317 2.09 -29.73 6.59
N GLU A 318 2.98 -30.65 7.00
CA GLU A 318 4.42 -30.54 6.74
C GLU A 318 4.73 -30.35 5.25
N THR A 319 4.03 -31.07 4.37
CA THR A 319 4.22 -30.96 2.92
C THR A 319 3.83 -29.61 2.37
N GLU A 320 2.72 -29.03 2.83
CA GLU A 320 2.24 -27.70 2.42
C GLU A 320 3.17 -26.60 2.93
N PHE A 321 3.61 -26.74 4.18
CA PHE A 321 4.60 -25.86 4.78
C PHE A 321 5.91 -25.84 3.99
N ASP A 322 6.51 -27.01 3.75
CA ASP A 322 7.78 -27.11 3.03
C ASP A 322 7.69 -26.52 1.62
N ALA A 323 6.62 -26.84 0.89
CA ALA A 323 6.40 -26.31 -0.46
C ALA A 323 6.26 -24.79 -0.47
N SER A 324 5.50 -24.21 0.47
CA SER A 324 5.27 -22.76 0.56
C SER A 324 6.52 -22.03 1.02
N ARG A 325 7.25 -22.56 1.99
CA ARG A 325 8.51 -22.01 2.47
C ARG A 325 9.57 -21.98 1.35
N GLU A 326 9.74 -23.09 0.62
CA GLU A 326 10.69 -23.17 -0.49
C GLU A 326 10.30 -22.21 -1.62
N PHE A 327 9.03 -22.12 -1.95
CA PHE A 327 8.53 -21.16 -2.92
C PHE A 327 8.91 -19.73 -2.51
N LEU A 328 8.62 -19.31 -1.29
CA LEU A 328 8.92 -17.95 -0.80
C LEU A 328 10.40 -17.63 -0.79
N LEU A 329 11.25 -18.57 -0.37
CA LEU A 329 12.72 -18.42 -0.38
C LEU A 329 13.25 -18.11 -1.79
N ASN A 330 12.63 -18.66 -2.82
CA ASN A 330 12.98 -18.38 -4.20
C ASN A 330 12.26 -17.17 -4.77
N TYR A 331 10.98 -16.99 -4.45
CA TYR A 331 10.15 -15.91 -4.97
C TYR A 331 10.58 -14.54 -4.45
N SER A 332 10.96 -14.44 -3.17
CA SER A 332 11.45 -13.18 -2.58
C SER A 332 12.69 -12.61 -3.26
N LYS A 333 13.50 -13.44 -3.93
CA LYS A 333 14.63 -12.97 -4.75
C LYS A 333 14.17 -12.12 -5.94
N LEU A 334 12.95 -12.35 -6.43
CA LEU A 334 12.36 -11.56 -7.51
C LEU A 334 11.91 -10.17 -7.02
N TYR A 335 11.67 -9.99 -5.73
CA TYR A 335 11.27 -8.71 -5.15
C TYR A 335 12.29 -7.59 -5.41
N VAL A 336 13.55 -7.94 -5.58
CA VAL A 336 14.69 -7.01 -5.63
C VAL A 336 15.44 -7.02 -6.98
N GLN A 337 14.72 -7.29 -8.04
CA GLN A 337 15.33 -7.35 -9.41
C GLN A 337 15.83 -6.00 -9.91
N THR A 338 15.26 -4.89 -9.45
CA THR A 338 15.70 -3.55 -9.84
C THR A 338 16.34 -2.80 -8.67
N THR A 339 17.19 -1.83 -8.98
CA THR A 339 17.83 -0.96 -7.99
C THR A 339 16.77 -0.18 -7.19
N SER A 340 15.75 0.34 -7.85
CA SER A 340 14.64 1.07 -7.24
C SER A 340 13.90 0.20 -6.22
N ARG A 341 13.58 -1.05 -6.56
CA ARG A 341 12.91 -1.97 -5.64
C ARG A 341 13.78 -2.33 -4.42
N ARG A 342 15.09 -2.56 -4.65
CA ARG A 342 16.03 -2.78 -3.53
C ARG A 342 16.06 -1.60 -2.58
N LEU A 343 16.14 -0.40 -3.12
CA LEU A 343 16.10 0.82 -2.33
C LEU A 343 14.79 0.95 -1.56
N GLY A 344 13.64 0.71 -2.21
CA GLY A 344 12.34 0.77 -1.55
C GLY A 344 12.22 -0.17 -0.36
N TYR A 345 12.70 -1.42 -0.46
CA TYR A 345 12.73 -2.32 0.69
C TYR A 345 13.70 -1.89 1.80
N HIS A 346 14.80 -1.20 1.48
CA HIS A 346 15.64 -0.57 2.51
C HIS A 346 14.91 0.56 3.21
N MET A 347 14.15 1.37 2.46
CA MET A 347 13.34 2.46 3.02
C MET A 347 12.26 1.92 3.96
N ASP A 348 11.50 0.89 3.52
CA ASP A 348 10.51 0.22 4.36
C ASP A 348 11.14 -0.32 5.65
N SER A 349 12.29 -0.99 5.53
CA SER A 349 13.01 -1.55 6.69
C SER A 349 13.46 -0.46 7.67
N ALA A 350 13.89 0.71 7.15
CA ALA A 350 14.26 1.84 7.99
C ALA A 350 13.06 2.39 8.78
N VAL A 351 11.88 2.44 8.15
CA VAL A 351 10.63 2.87 8.83
C VAL A 351 10.20 1.88 9.91
N TYR A 352 10.29 0.57 9.65
CA TYR A 352 10.00 -0.46 10.65
C TYR A 352 11.08 -0.61 11.72
N GLY A 353 12.26 0.02 11.56
CA GLY A 353 13.40 -0.15 12.46
C GLY A 353 14.00 -1.56 12.42
N THR A 354 13.92 -2.24 11.29
CA THR A 354 14.40 -3.62 11.10
C THR A 354 15.67 -3.68 10.25
N ALA A 355 16.32 -4.84 10.24
CA ALA A 355 17.31 -5.16 9.22
C ALA A 355 16.62 -5.27 7.84
N TYR A 356 17.42 -5.36 6.79
CA TYR A 356 16.92 -5.41 5.41
C TYR A 356 15.94 -6.58 5.21
N PHE A 357 14.74 -6.28 4.76
CA PHE A 357 13.63 -7.23 4.72
C PHE A 357 13.94 -8.53 3.97
N ILE A 358 14.66 -8.44 2.85
CA ILE A 358 14.99 -9.65 2.07
C ILE A 358 16.00 -10.53 2.80
N ASP A 359 16.95 -9.95 3.51
CA ASP A 359 17.91 -10.70 4.32
C ASP A 359 17.19 -11.37 5.50
N GLU A 360 16.21 -10.68 6.10
CA GLU A 360 15.37 -11.26 7.15
C GLU A 360 14.55 -12.45 6.64
N ILE A 361 13.94 -12.37 5.46
CA ILE A 361 13.27 -13.50 4.82
C ILE A 361 14.25 -14.69 4.65
N GLN A 362 15.41 -14.45 4.05
CA GLN A 362 16.40 -15.49 3.78
C GLN A 362 17.00 -16.09 5.06
N ARG A 363 17.03 -15.34 6.16
CA ARG A 363 17.52 -15.78 7.46
C ARG A 363 16.47 -16.52 8.27
N ARG A 364 15.23 -16.01 8.30
CA ARG A 364 14.16 -16.52 9.20
C ARG A 364 13.42 -17.72 8.65
N LEU A 365 13.05 -17.70 7.37
CA LEU A 365 12.25 -18.78 6.79
C LEU A 365 12.92 -20.19 6.93
N PRO A 366 14.24 -20.34 6.71
CA PRO A 366 14.87 -21.65 6.89
C PRO A 366 14.82 -22.21 8.32
N SER A 367 14.66 -21.34 9.33
CA SER A 367 14.60 -21.76 10.74
C SER A 367 13.19 -22.09 11.23
N LEU A 368 12.15 -21.71 10.47
CA LEU A 368 10.76 -22.00 10.82
C LEU A 368 10.44 -23.49 10.69
N THR A 369 9.56 -23.94 11.56
CA THR A 369 8.91 -25.24 11.51
C THR A 369 7.42 -25.10 11.18
N VAL A 370 6.77 -26.19 10.77
CA VAL A 370 5.31 -26.19 10.58
C VAL A 370 4.57 -25.83 11.87
N THR A 371 5.13 -26.19 13.03
CA THR A 371 4.56 -25.82 14.33
C THR A 371 4.57 -24.33 14.55
N ASP A 372 5.68 -23.64 14.24
CA ASP A 372 5.78 -22.17 14.37
C ASP A 372 4.73 -21.47 13.53
N VAL A 373 4.54 -21.94 12.28
CA VAL A 373 3.55 -21.38 11.35
C VAL A 373 2.12 -21.62 11.85
N ASN A 374 1.82 -22.86 12.29
CA ASN A 374 0.49 -23.20 12.79
C ASN A 374 0.18 -22.48 14.13
N ASP A 375 1.19 -22.23 14.96
CA ASP A 375 1.03 -21.43 16.17
C ASP A 375 0.77 -19.96 15.85
N ALA A 376 1.45 -19.38 14.86
CA ALA A 376 1.20 -18.01 14.39
C ALA A 376 -0.21 -17.88 13.80
N ILE A 377 -0.66 -18.85 12.99
CA ILE A 377 -2.04 -18.91 12.48
C ILE A 377 -3.03 -18.83 13.65
N ARG A 378 -2.90 -19.69 14.66
CA ARG A 378 -3.81 -19.72 15.82
C ARG A 378 -3.79 -18.44 16.67
N ARG A 379 -2.65 -17.73 16.72
CA ARG A 379 -2.53 -16.47 17.47
C ARG A 379 -3.16 -15.30 16.74
N HIS A 380 -3.04 -15.24 15.43
CA HIS A 380 -3.30 -14.02 14.67
C HIS A 380 -4.43 -14.12 13.66
N LEU A 381 -4.80 -15.32 13.20
CA LEU A 381 -5.88 -15.51 12.25
C LEU A 381 -7.15 -16.03 12.94
N GLN A 382 -8.29 -15.65 12.38
CA GLN A 382 -9.60 -16.04 12.87
C GLN A 382 -10.61 -16.16 11.72
N SER A 383 -11.73 -16.84 11.96
CA SER A 383 -12.81 -17.03 10.99
C SER A 383 -14.19 -16.64 11.50
N GLU A 384 -14.29 -16.18 12.74
CA GLU A 384 -15.55 -15.85 13.39
C GLU A 384 -15.89 -14.37 13.34
N ASN A 385 -14.92 -13.50 13.69
CA ASN A 385 -15.12 -12.05 13.75
C ASN A 385 -14.54 -11.43 12.48
N LEU A 386 -15.38 -11.22 11.48
CA LEU A 386 -14.99 -10.80 10.14
C LEU A 386 -15.76 -9.55 9.72
N ALA A 387 -15.05 -8.58 9.15
CA ALA A 387 -15.66 -7.54 8.34
C ALA A 387 -15.73 -8.02 6.89
N ILE A 388 -16.86 -7.79 6.23
CA ILE A 388 -17.14 -8.24 4.87
C ILE A 388 -17.74 -7.07 4.09
N ALA A 389 -17.04 -6.58 3.09
CA ALA A 389 -17.51 -5.57 2.16
C ALA A 389 -17.91 -6.22 0.85
N ILE A 390 -19.12 -5.94 0.36
CA ILE A 390 -19.67 -6.50 -0.87
C ILE A 390 -20.17 -5.38 -1.75
N VAL A 391 -19.63 -5.27 -2.96
CA VAL A 391 -20.08 -4.33 -3.99
C VAL A 391 -20.84 -5.12 -5.06
N THR A 392 -22.11 -4.82 -5.24
CA THR A 392 -22.98 -5.64 -6.11
C THR A 392 -24.20 -4.84 -6.61
N SER A 393 -24.77 -5.27 -7.71
CA SER A 393 -26.13 -4.84 -8.15
C SER A 393 -27.25 -5.81 -7.73
N ASP A 394 -26.90 -6.86 -6.96
CA ASP A 394 -27.86 -7.86 -6.44
C ASP A 394 -27.73 -7.96 -4.91
N ALA A 395 -27.97 -6.83 -4.23
CA ALA A 395 -27.88 -6.76 -2.77
C ALA A 395 -28.92 -7.64 -2.05
N GLU A 396 -30.08 -7.92 -2.68
CA GLU A 396 -31.11 -8.79 -2.12
C GLU A 396 -30.64 -10.24 -1.92
N ALA A 397 -29.71 -10.73 -2.78
CA ALA A 397 -29.14 -12.06 -2.64
C ALA A 397 -28.33 -12.27 -1.34
N PHE A 398 -27.97 -11.18 -0.65
CA PHE A 398 -27.18 -11.19 0.57
C PHE A 398 -27.96 -10.80 1.83
N ARG A 399 -29.22 -10.44 1.70
CA ARG A 399 -30.16 -10.11 2.81
C ARG A 399 -30.89 -11.35 3.30
#